data_4f685fe64752a568791d2da7009dc0eb
#
_entry.id   4f685fe64752a568791d2da7009dc0eb
#
_cell.length_a   1.000
_cell.length_b   1.000
_cell.length_c   1.000
_cell.angle_alpha   90.00
_cell.angle_beta   90.00
_cell.angle_gamma   90.00
#
_symmetry.space_group_name_H-M   'P 1'
#
loop_
_entity.id
_entity.type
_entity.pdbx_description
1 polymer ?
#
loop_
_entity_poly.entity_id
_entity_poly.type
_entity_poly.pdbx_seq_one_letter_code
_entity_poly.pdbx_strand_id
1 'polypeptide(L)'
;MNKNQRFADYYEEWIHMYKEGSVRQVTLDKYYLTHHEILKRWPLLKVSEINHYNYQKLINDYAETHEYLTVKGFHHHCKAAIVDALEDGLLSKDPTRHLVLKGKRPKRKKVKYLSFLDLKRLINQLNLTDTLNLDWLIFLMAKTGLRYAEALGITPNDFDFEKYQLQINKTWNYKSRIGKFQPTKNKSSNRTISLDPITSEQFEKLVKNLDPEKPIFVQNKRVYTSTVNNHLDKYCKKAGIEVISVHGTVPCQVYTLNNKN
;
A
#
# COMPACT_ATOMS: atom_id res chain seq x y z
N MET A 1 -24.77 14.91 18.12
CA MET A 1 -25.14 13.58 17.57
C MET A 1 -26.34 13.04 18.36
N ASN A 2 -27.26 12.31 17.71
CA ASN A 2 -28.50 11.86 18.33
C ASN A 2 -28.65 10.34 18.18
N LYS A 3 -29.01 9.63 19.28
CA LYS A 3 -29.24 8.17 19.28
C LYS A 3 -30.32 7.68 18.28
N ASN A 4 -31.25 8.56 17.91
CA ASN A 4 -32.34 8.28 16.96
C ASN A 4 -31.98 8.57 15.50
N GLN A 5 -30.78 9.14 15.23
CA GLN A 5 -30.33 9.34 13.85
C GLN A 5 -29.91 8.02 13.20
N ARG A 6 -29.95 7.94 11.88
CA ARG A 6 -29.46 6.76 11.14
C ARG A 6 -27.96 6.57 11.37
N PHE A 7 -27.53 5.33 11.51
CA PHE A 7 -26.11 5.05 11.72
C PHE A 7 -25.24 5.51 10.56
N ALA A 8 -25.75 5.49 9.34
CA ALA A 8 -25.02 5.99 8.18
C ALA A 8 -24.75 7.50 8.30
N ASP A 9 -25.74 8.31 8.70
CA ASP A 9 -25.58 9.75 8.89
C ASP A 9 -24.62 10.05 10.05
N TYR A 10 -24.77 9.32 11.17
CA TYR A 10 -23.85 9.40 12.30
C TYR A 10 -22.40 9.10 11.87
N TYR A 11 -22.20 8.05 11.08
CA TYR A 11 -20.88 7.62 10.60
C TYR A 11 -20.24 8.67 9.69
N GLU A 12 -21.01 9.33 8.83
CA GLU A 12 -20.55 10.42 7.97
C GLU A 12 -20.14 11.65 8.80
N GLU A 13 -20.98 12.09 9.74
CA GLU A 13 -20.66 13.18 10.68
C GLU A 13 -19.40 12.86 11.48
N TRP A 14 -19.26 11.61 11.94
CA TRP A 14 -18.08 11.13 12.65
C TRP A 14 -16.82 11.18 11.80
N ILE A 15 -16.88 10.83 10.49
CA ILE A 15 -15.77 11.00 9.55
C ILE A 15 -15.36 12.46 9.46
N HIS A 16 -16.29 13.36 9.24
CA HIS A 16 -16.04 14.80 9.13
C HIS A 16 -15.38 15.34 10.41
N MET A 17 -15.87 14.95 11.56
CA MET A 17 -15.37 15.45 12.84
C MET A 17 -14.00 14.89 13.23
N TYR A 18 -13.77 13.59 13.06
CA TYR A 18 -12.61 12.91 13.64
C TYR A 18 -11.56 12.44 12.63
N LYS A 19 -11.88 12.36 11.34
CA LYS A 19 -10.98 11.79 10.33
C LYS A 19 -10.53 12.80 9.29
N GLU A 20 -11.37 13.72 8.87
CA GLU A 20 -10.96 14.76 7.96
C GLU A 20 -9.86 15.63 8.56
N GLY A 21 -8.84 15.95 7.77
CA GLY A 21 -7.66 16.70 8.22
C GLY A 21 -6.73 15.94 9.17
N SER A 22 -7.19 14.87 9.85
CA SER A 22 -6.37 14.10 10.81
C SER A 22 -5.68 12.87 10.21
N VAL A 23 -6.21 12.35 9.09
CA VAL A 23 -5.65 11.17 8.41
C VAL A 23 -5.29 11.48 6.97
N ARG A 24 -4.41 10.65 6.37
CA ARG A 24 -4.08 10.79 4.94
C ARG A 24 -5.29 10.48 4.06
N GLN A 25 -5.39 11.14 2.89
CA GLN A 25 -6.47 10.95 1.93
C GLN A 25 -6.76 9.47 1.61
N VAL A 26 -5.73 8.64 1.40
CA VAL A 26 -5.89 7.19 1.15
C VAL A 26 -6.57 6.45 2.32
N THR A 27 -6.42 6.95 3.54
CA THR A 27 -7.09 6.40 4.72
C THR A 27 -8.52 6.94 4.81
N LEU A 28 -8.71 8.22 4.55
CA LEU A 28 -10.02 8.87 4.50
C LEU A 28 -10.92 8.19 3.45
N ASP A 29 -10.40 7.93 2.25
CA ASP A 29 -11.13 7.21 1.19
C ASP A 29 -11.68 5.86 1.66
N LYS A 30 -10.95 5.15 2.54
CA LYS A 30 -11.41 3.86 3.10
C LYS A 30 -12.57 4.04 4.10
N TYR A 31 -12.59 5.12 4.87
CA TYR A 31 -13.71 5.43 5.72
C TYR A 31 -14.96 5.76 4.89
N TYR A 32 -14.82 6.52 3.80
CA TYR A 32 -15.95 6.77 2.89
C TYR A 32 -16.42 5.53 2.14
N LEU A 33 -15.51 4.61 1.75
CA LEU A 33 -15.91 3.30 1.22
C LEU A 33 -16.69 2.49 2.26
N THR A 34 -16.29 2.54 3.53
CA THR A 34 -17.02 1.91 4.63
C THR A 34 -18.40 2.53 4.81
N HIS A 35 -18.51 3.87 4.77
CA HIS A 35 -19.78 4.60 4.80
C HIS A 35 -20.72 4.16 3.68
N HIS A 36 -20.22 4.08 2.44
CA HIS A 36 -21.01 3.59 1.31
C HIS A 36 -21.55 2.17 1.53
N GLU A 37 -20.75 1.28 2.10
CA GLU A 37 -21.18 -0.09 2.41
C GLU A 37 -22.18 -0.15 3.57
N ILE A 38 -22.09 0.77 4.55
CA ILE A 38 -23.08 0.92 5.62
C ILE A 38 -24.43 1.41 5.03
N LEU A 39 -24.43 2.46 4.21
CA LEU A 39 -25.62 2.97 3.53
C LEU A 39 -26.33 1.88 2.73
N LYS A 40 -25.58 1.06 2.02
CA LYS A 40 -26.13 -0.02 1.20
C LYS A 40 -26.81 -1.10 2.02
N ARG A 41 -26.30 -1.45 3.19
CA ARG A 41 -26.78 -2.57 4.01
C ARG A 41 -27.69 -2.16 5.15
N TRP A 42 -27.47 -0.96 5.68
CA TRP A 42 -28.20 -0.39 6.80
C TRP A 42 -28.76 1.01 6.48
N PRO A 43 -29.56 1.17 5.43
CA PRO A 43 -30.01 2.49 4.99
C PRO A 43 -30.85 3.25 6.02
N LEU A 44 -31.55 2.54 6.89
CA LEU A 44 -32.48 3.13 7.85
C LEU A 44 -32.17 2.81 9.32
N LEU A 45 -31.17 1.95 9.61
CA LEU A 45 -30.88 1.53 10.99
C LEU A 45 -30.42 2.72 11.84
N LYS A 46 -31.08 2.94 12.96
CA LYS A 46 -30.69 3.98 13.93
C LYS A 46 -29.53 3.55 14.79
N VAL A 47 -28.76 4.52 15.31
CA VAL A 47 -27.65 4.22 16.23
C VAL A 47 -28.14 3.42 17.43
N SER A 48 -29.26 3.81 18.06
CA SER A 48 -29.84 3.13 19.23
C SER A 48 -30.30 1.68 19.00
N GLU A 49 -30.49 1.29 17.74
CA GLU A 49 -30.96 -0.04 17.35
C GLU A 49 -29.80 -1.01 17.11
N ILE A 50 -28.54 -0.52 17.09
CA ILE A 50 -27.38 -1.37 16.87
C ILE A 50 -27.17 -2.27 18.07
N ASN A 51 -27.21 -3.57 17.83
CA ASN A 51 -26.96 -4.61 18.82
C ASN A 51 -26.03 -5.68 18.24
N HIS A 52 -25.57 -6.59 19.09
CA HIS A 52 -24.63 -7.64 18.69
C HIS A 52 -25.14 -8.50 17.52
N TYR A 53 -26.44 -8.84 17.51
CA TYR A 53 -27.01 -9.69 16.47
C TYR A 53 -27.01 -9.00 15.08
N ASN A 54 -27.56 -7.78 15.00
CA ASN A 54 -27.61 -7.10 13.71
C ASN A 54 -26.23 -6.64 13.23
N TYR A 55 -25.31 -6.32 14.14
CA TYR A 55 -23.93 -6.03 13.77
C TYR A 55 -23.19 -7.26 13.23
N GLN A 56 -23.36 -8.45 13.88
CA GLN A 56 -22.83 -9.70 13.34
C GLN A 56 -23.40 -10.02 11.94
N LYS A 57 -24.71 -9.75 11.75
CA LYS A 57 -25.36 -9.92 10.44
C LYS A 57 -24.74 -9.02 9.38
N LEU A 58 -24.53 -7.73 9.67
CA LEU A 58 -23.84 -6.80 8.75
C LEU A 58 -22.47 -7.34 8.29
N ILE A 59 -21.67 -7.80 9.26
CA ILE A 59 -20.35 -8.35 8.99
C ILE A 59 -20.43 -9.63 8.17
N ASN A 60 -21.41 -10.51 8.43
CA ASN A 60 -21.61 -11.72 7.67
C ASN A 60 -22.04 -11.43 6.22
N ASP A 61 -22.98 -10.51 6.02
CA ASP A 61 -23.43 -10.08 4.69
C ASP A 61 -22.28 -9.46 3.86
N TYR A 62 -21.42 -8.70 4.51
CA TYR A 62 -20.21 -8.16 3.85
C TYR A 62 -19.20 -9.26 3.51
N ALA A 63 -19.07 -10.27 4.38
CA ALA A 63 -18.15 -11.40 4.23
C ALA A 63 -18.50 -12.32 3.05
N GLU A 64 -19.78 -12.36 2.61
CA GLU A 64 -20.20 -13.19 1.47
C GLU A 64 -19.44 -12.87 0.17
N THR A 65 -19.05 -11.62 0.00
CA THR A 65 -18.42 -11.13 -1.23
C THR A 65 -16.95 -10.77 -1.07
N HIS A 66 -16.45 -10.62 0.18
CA HIS A 66 -15.12 -10.09 0.45
C HIS A 66 -14.18 -11.12 1.12
N GLU A 67 -12.86 -10.94 0.89
CA GLU A 67 -11.83 -11.72 1.58
C GLU A 67 -11.72 -11.31 3.07
N TYR A 68 -11.33 -12.25 3.92
CA TYR A 68 -11.22 -12.08 5.37
C TYR A 68 -10.51 -10.78 5.81
N LEU A 69 -9.38 -10.42 5.18
CA LEU A 69 -8.65 -9.19 5.53
C LEU A 69 -9.43 -7.92 5.19
N THR A 70 -10.24 -7.95 4.14
CA THR A 70 -11.13 -6.83 3.76
C THR A 70 -12.27 -6.71 4.76
N VAL A 71 -12.88 -7.84 5.16
CA VAL A 71 -13.90 -7.87 6.21
C VAL A 71 -13.35 -7.35 7.54
N LYS A 72 -12.15 -7.78 7.91
CA LYS A 72 -11.47 -7.28 9.12
C LYS A 72 -11.26 -5.76 9.07
N GLY A 73 -10.83 -5.22 7.93
CA GLY A 73 -10.68 -3.77 7.74
C GLY A 73 -12.00 -3.02 7.88
N PHE A 74 -13.06 -3.50 7.23
CA PHE A 74 -14.42 -2.96 7.34
C PHE A 74 -14.90 -2.93 8.79
N HIS A 75 -14.77 -4.07 9.50
CA HIS A 75 -15.08 -4.16 10.93
C HIS A 75 -14.33 -3.13 11.77
N HIS A 76 -13.00 -2.97 11.55
CA HIS A 76 -12.21 -1.99 12.30
C HIS A 76 -12.68 -0.54 12.08
N HIS A 77 -13.08 -0.19 10.87
CA HIS A 77 -13.59 1.14 10.57
C HIS A 77 -14.95 1.38 11.22
N CYS A 78 -15.89 0.41 11.15
CA CYS A 78 -17.19 0.50 11.82
C CYS A 78 -17.03 0.56 13.34
N LYS A 79 -16.18 -0.32 13.90
CA LYS A 79 -15.92 -0.41 15.33
C LYS A 79 -15.44 0.91 15.91
N ALA A 80 -14.56 1.63 15.20
CA ALA A 80 -14.04 2.91 15.69
C ALA A 80 -15.18 3.92 15.99
N ALA A 81 -16.12 4.09 15.05
CA ALA A 81 -17.27 4.98 15.26
C ALA A 81 -18.27 4.44 16.30
N ILE A 82 -18.44 3.12 16.39
CA ILE A 82 -19.34 2.50 17.37
C ILE A 82 -18.80 2.66 18.79
N VAL A 83 -17.48 2.58 18.99
CA VAL A 83 -16.85 2.79 20.30
C VAL A 83 -17.06 4.23 20.75
N ASP A 84 -16.86 5.22 19.86
CA ASP A 84 -17.10 6.62 20.18
C ASP A 84 -18.60 6.85 20.48
N ALA A 85 -19.53 6.22 19.73
CA ALA A 85 -20.98 6.28 20.03
C ALA A 85 -21.34 5.67 21.40
N LEU A 86 -20.62 4.65 21.82
CA LEU A 86 -20.80 4.04 23.14
C LEU A 86 -20.28 4.98 24.25
N GLU A 87 -19.12 5.61 24.06
CA GLU A 87 -18.54 6.57 25.00
C GLU A 87 -19.42 7.82 25.14
N ASP A 88 -20.04 8.27 24.05
CA ASP A 88 -21.02 9.38 24.04
C ASP A 88 -22.39 9.00 24.60
N GLY A 89 -22.60 7.76 25.09
CA GLY A 89 -23.85 7.29 25.66
C GLY A 89 -25.00 7.09 24.66
N LEU A 90 -24.70 7.06 23.37
CA LEU A 90 -25.68 6.80 22.29
C LEU A 90 -26.04 5.31 22.19
N LEU A 91 -25.18 4.43 22.71
CA LEU A 91 -25.34 3.00 22.82
C LEU A 91 -25.19 2.56 24.30
N SER A 92 -25.95 1.58 24.71
CA SER A 92 -25.89 1.05 26.10
C SER A 92 -24.90 -0.10 26.28
N LYS A 93 -24.55 -0.80 25.18
CA LYS A 93 -23.65 -1.96 25.19
C LYS A 93 -22.81 -1.97 23.90
N ASP A 94 -21.57 -2.44 24.01
CA ASP A 94 -20.68 -2.62 22.86
C ASP A 94 -21.14 -3.79 21.98
N PRO A 95 -21.69 -3.56 20.77
CA PRO A 95 -22.16 -4.60 19.88
C PRO A 95 -21.02 -5.33 19.17
N THR A 96 -19.78 -4.82 19.27
CA THR A 96 -18.62 -5.35 18.53
C THR A 96 -17.82 -6.40 19.30
N ARG A 97 -18.19 -6.70 20.56
CA ARG A 97 -17.52 -7.71 21.39
C ARG A 97 -17.82 -9.12 20.89
N HIS A 98 -16.84 -10.01 21.01
CA HIS A 98 -16.96 -11.43 20.66
C HIS A 98 -17.46 -11.71 19.23
N LEU A 99 -17.18 -10.79 18.30
CA LEU A 99 -17.59 -10.90 16.91
C LEU A 99 -16.85 -12.04 16.20
N VAL A 100 -17.57 -12.83 15.42
CA VAL A 100 -16.98 -13.87 14.57
C VAL A 100 -16.73 -13.31 13.17
N LEU A 101 -15.45 -13.14 12.83
CA LEU A 101 -15.05 -12.69 11.49
C LEU A 101 -14.91 -13.87 10.54
N LYS A 102 -15.60 -13.77 9.41
CA LYS A 102 -15.51 -14.70 8.28
C LYS A 102 -15.07 -13.94 7.03
N GLY A 103 -14.90 -14.63 5.93
CA GLY A 103 -14.59 -14.04 4.64
C GLY A 103 -14.14 -15.10 3.63
N LYS A 104 -14.14 -14.75 2.36
CA LYS A 104 -13.65 -15.63 1.30
C LYS A 104 -12.16 -15.90 1.48
N ARG A 105 -11.74 -17.10 1.13
CA ARG A 105 -10.32 -17.42 1.03
C ARG A 105 -9.70 -16.63 -0.13
N PRO A 106 -8.48 -16.12 0.02
CA PRO A 106 -7.81 -15.43 -1.08
C PRO A 106 -7.63 -16.39 -2.25
N LYS A 107 -7.89 -15.90 -3.46
CA LYS A 107 -7.81 -16.72 -4.70
C LYS A 107 -6.41 -17.27 -4.96
N ARG A 108 -5.36 -16.61 -4.48
CA ARG A 108 -3.97 -17.06 -4.56
C ARG A 108 -3.24 -16.73 -3.26
N LYS A 109 -2.41 -17.66 -2.78
CA LYS A 109 -1.46 -17.41 -1.70
C LYS A 109 -0.38 -16.48 -2.27
N LYS A 110 -0.35 -15.23 -1.84
CA LYS A 110 0.67 -14.27 -2.28
C LYS A 110 1.92 -14.49 -1.47
N VAL A 111 3.00 -14.86 -2.13
CA VAL A 111 4.34 -14.85 -1.53
C VAL A 111 4.72 -13.40 -1.23
N LYS A 112 5.22 -13.16 -0.04
CA LYS A 112 5.55 -11.81 0.44
C LYS A 112 7.00 -11.43 0.20
N TYR A 113 7.87 -12.39 -0.05
CA TYR A 113 9.31 -12.19 -0.27
C TYR A 113 9.88 -13.37 -1.06
N LEU A 114 10.95 -13.13 -1.78
CA LEU A 114 11.73 -14.15 -2.47
C LEU A 114 12.94 -14.57 -1.62
N SER A 115 13.38 -15.81 -1.80
CA SER A 115 14.70 -16.23 -1.35
C SER A 115 15.79 -15.48 -2.13
N PHE A 116 17.00 -15.44 -1.62
CA PHE A 116 18.14 -14.84 -2.33
C PHE A 116 18.39 -15.48 -3.71
N LEU A 117 18.27 -16.80 -3.78
CA LEU A 117 18.45 -17.55 -5.03
C LEU A 117 17.35 -17.22 -6.03
N ASP A 118 16.11 -17.14 -5.58
CA ASP A 118 14.99 -16.80 -6.46
C ASP A 118 15.05 -15.34 -6.93
N LEU A 119 15.53 -14.43 -6.07
CA LEU A 119 15.79 -13.05 -6.45
C LEU A 119 16.85 -12.95 -7.55
N LYS A 120 17.96 -13.72 -7.42
CA LYS A 120 18.98 -13.82 -8.48
C LYS A 120 18.40 -14.37 -9.79
N ARG A 121 17.59 -15.44 -9.71
CA ARG A 121 16.92 -15.99 -10.89
C ARG A 121 16.00 -14.96 -11.57
N LEU A 122 15.26 -14.17 -10.79
CA LEU A 122 14.42 -13.10 -11.30
C LEU A 122 15.25 -12.02 -12.00
N ILE A 123 16.28 -11.51 -11.35
CA ILE A 123 17.16 -10.46 -11.89
C ILE A 123 17.77 -10.88 -13.23
N ASN A 124 18.17 -12.15 -13.37
CA ASN A 124 18.72 -12.70 -14.60
C ASN A 124 17.72 -12.78 -15.78
N GLN A 125 16.42 -12.59 -15.53
CA GLN A 125 15.40 -12.53 -16.59
C GLN A 125 15.13 -11.11 -17.08
N LEU A 126 15.62 -10.09 -16.36
CA LEU A 126 15.36 -8.70 -16.70
C LEU A 126 16.14 -8.29 -17.96
N ASN A 127 15.49 -7.52 -18.82
CA ASN A 127 16.10 -6.93 -20.01
C ASN A 127 16.57 -5.50 -19.70
N LEU A 128 17.77 -5.39 -19.15
CA LEU A 128 18.42 -4.13 -18.76
C LEU A 128 19.09 -3.49 -19.99
N THR A 129 18.36 -2.63 -20.68
CA THR A 129 18.81 -1.89 -21.86
C THR A 129 19.51 -0.59 -21.48
N ASP A 130 20.12 0.10 -22.44
CA ASP A 130 20.77 1.41 -22.24
C ASP A 130 19.80 2.57 -21.97
N THR A 131 18.51 2.28 -21.88
CA THR A 131 17.46 3.25 -21.55
C THR A 131 16.57 2.74 -20.42
N LEU A 132 16.09 3.67 -19.57
CA LEU A 132 15.21 3.34 -18.47
C LEU A 132 13.88 2.72 -18.94
N ASN A 133 13.61 1.53 -18.44
CA ASN A 133 12.39 0.78 -18.71
C ASN A 133 11.81 0.20 -17.39
N LEU A 134 10.76 -0.62 -17.49
CA LEU A 134 10.17 -1.26 -16.31
C LEU A 134 11.09 -2.28 -15.65
N ASP A 135 12.01 -2.86 -16.40
CA ASP A 135 12.95 -3.84 -15.86
C ASP A 135 13.98 -3.17 -14.97
N TRP A 136 14.41 -1.95 -15.29
CA TRP A 136 15.23 -1.12 -14.40
C TRP A 136 14.50 -0.72 -13.12
N LEU A 137 13.19 -0.46 -13.19
CA LEU A 137 12.38 -0.22 -12.00
C LEU A 137 12.35 -1.46 -11.09
N ILE A 138 12.10 -2.64 -11.67
CA ILE A 138 12.10 -3.91 -10.95
C ILE A 138 13.49 -4.20 -10.37
N PHE A 139 14.55 -3.98 -11.15
CA PHE A 139 15.93 -4.15 -10.74
C PHE A 139 16.28 -3.26 -9.53
N LEU A 140 15.99 -1.96 -9.62
CA LEU A 140 16.25 -1.02 -8.52
C LEU A 140 15.53 -1.45 -7.25
N MET A 141 14.24 -1.81 -7.35
CA MET A 141 13.47 -2.29 -6.20
C MET A 141 14.05 -3.60 -5.63
N ALA A 142 14.47 -4.52 -6.48
CA ALA A 142 15.07 -5.79 -6.07
C ALA A 142 16.42 -5.59 -5.36
N LYS A 143 17.24 -4.64 -5.80
CA LYS A 143 18.55 -4.32 -5.23
C LYS A 143 18.47 -3.53 -3.91
N THR A 144 17.49 -2.64 -3.79
CA THR A 144 17.43 -1.63 -2.71
C THR A 144 16.33 -1.87 -1.67
N GLY A 145 15.37 -2.73 -1.96
CA GLY A 145 14.21 -2.90 -1.10
C GLY A 145 13.27 -1.70 -1.05
N LEU A 146 13.31 -0.81 -2.05
CA LEU A 146 12.40 0.32 -2.15
C LEU A 146 10.95 -0.13 -2.26
N ARG A 147 10.05 0.59 -1.56
CA ARG A 147 8.63 0.44 -1.84
C ARG A 147 8.30 1.02 -3.21
N TYR A 148 7.29 0.47 -3.86
CA TYR A 148 6.90 0.89 -5.21
C TYR A 148 6.73 2.42 -5.36
N ALA A 149 6.05 3.07 -4.41
CA ALA A 149 5.84 4.51 -4.44
C ALA A 149 7.15 5.30 -4.19
N GLU A 150 8.10 4.77 -3.43
CA GLU A 150 9.44 5.32 -3.23
C GLU A 150 10.22 5.22 -4.54
N ALA A 151 10.28 4.03 -5.14
CA ALA A 151 10.98 3.80 -6.41
C ALA A 151 10.46 4.69 -7.55
N LEU A 152 9.15 4.89 -7.65
CA LEU A 152 8.57 5.82 -8.63
C LEU A 152 8.87 7.29 -8.35
N GLY A 153 9.24 7.65 -7.12
CA GLY A 153 9.57 9.01 -6.72
C GLY A 153 11.07 9.34 -6.82
N ILE A 154 11.92 8.39 -7.20
CA ILE A 154 13.36 8.62 -7.35
C ILE A 154 13.63 9.57 -8.51
N THR A 155 14.47 10.55 -8.26
CA THR A 155 14.97 11.54 -9.24
C THR A 155 16.49 11.40 -9.38
N PRO A 156 17.13 11.95 -10.43
CA PRO A 156 18.60 11.97 -10.51
C PRO A 156 19.28 12.59 -9.28
N ASN A 157 18.70 13.64 -8.70
CA ASN A 157 19.22 14.31 -7.49
C ASN A 157 19.21 13.44 -6.22
N ASP A 158 18.53 12.31 -6.23
CA ASP A 158 18.53 11.40 -5.07
C ASP A 158 19.78 10.49 -5.02
N PHE A 159 20.57 10.43 -6.11
CA PHE A 159 21.79 9.65 -6.18
C PHE A 159 23.00 10.48 -5.75
N ASP A 160 23.82 9.94 -4.89
CA ASP A 160 25.19 10.38 -4.61
C ASP A 160 26.14 9.33 -5.22
N PHE A 161 26.54 9.56 -6.46
CA PHE A 161 27.37 8.60 -7.21
C PHE A 161 28.80 8.51 -6.68
N GLU A 162 29.31 9.56 -6.05
CA GLU A 162 30.65 9.55 -5.43
C GLU A 162 30.69 8.64 -4.20
N LYS A 163 29.59 8.64 -3.40
CA LYS A 163 29.49 7.82 -2.19
C LYS A 163 28.73 6.51 -2.41
N TYR A 164 28.30 6.22 -3.63
CA TYR A 164 27.46 5.06 -3.94
C TYR A 164 26.21 5.00 -3.06
N GLN A 165 25.49 6.09 -2.95
CA GLN A 165 24.32 6.20 -2.07
C GLN A 165 23.08 6.66 -2.82
N LEU A 166 21.93 6.20 -2.33
CA LEU A 166 20.60 6.60 -2.79
C LEU A 166 19.78 7.12 -1.62
N GLN A 167 19.35 8.38 -1.69
CA GLN A 167 18.53 9.01 -0.67
C GLN A 167 17.03 8.77 -0.92
N ILE A 168 16.31 8.35 0.10
CA ILE A 168 14.86 8.16 0.08
C ILE A 168 14.21 9.12 1.05
N ASN A 169 13.54 10.16 0.55
CA ASN A 169 12.92 11.22 1.36
C ASN A 169 11.51 11.58 0.86
N LYS A 170 11.09 11.03 -0.28
CA LYS A 170 9.80 11.31 -0.95
C LYS A 170 9.21 10.07 -1.59
N THR A 171 7.97 10.17 -2.01
CA THR A 171 7.24 9.12 -2.73
C THR A 171 6.45 9.75 -3.87
N TRP A 172 6.08 8.96 -4.85
CA TRP A 172 5.22 9.37 -5.96
C TRP A 172 3.78 8.91 -5.76
N ASN A 173 2.81 9.84 -5.86
CA ASN A 173 1.40 9.49 -5.86
C ASN A 173 0.95 8.96 -7.23
N TYR A 174 1.20 7.70 -7.48
CA TYR A 174 0.83 7.03 -8.73
C TYR A 174 -0.68 6.74 -8.87
N LYS A 175 -1.47 6.93 -7.80
CA LYS A 175 -2.93 6.76 -7.81
C LYS A 175 -3.64 8.00 -8.35
N SER A 176 -3.07 9.18 -8.15
CA SER A 176 -3.58 10.43 -8.70
C SER A 176 -3.50 10.45 -10.23
N ARG A 177 -4.46 11.13 -10.88
CA ARG A 177 -4.49 11.26 -12.35
C ARG A 177 -3.23 11.94 -12.89
N ILE A 178 -2.75 12.97 -12.23
CA ILE A 178 -1.60 13.79 -12.68
C ILE A 178 -0.27 13.27 -12.11
N GLY A 179 -0.31 12.54 -11.00
CA GLY A 179 0.88 12.19 -10.23
C GLY A 179 1.49 13.42 -9.54
N LYS A 180 2.05 13.24 -8.36
CA LYS A 180 2.78 14.29 -7.64
C LYS A 180 3.68 13.68 -6.56
N PHE A 181 4.71 14.41 -6.17
CA PHE A 181 5.50 14.05 -5.00
C PHE A 181 4.66 14.14 -3.73
N GLN A 182 4.95 13.24 -2.82
CA GLN A 182 4.39 13.20 -1.47
C GLN A 182 5.48 12.85 -0.46
N PRO A 183 5.38 13.29 0.80
CA PRO A 183 6.29 12.83 1.84
C PRO A 183 6.18 11.31 2.01
N THR A 184 7.23 10.70 2.53
CA THR A 184 7.23 9.30 2.93
C THR A 184 6.15 9.02 3.99
N LYS A 185 5.79 7.75 4.18
CA LYS A 185 4.70 7.38 5.10
C LYS A 185 4.93 7.90 6.52
N ASN A 186 6.15 7.82 7.01
CA ASN A 186 6.59 8.30 8.34
C ASN A 186 7.97 8.95 8.19
N LYS A 187 8.36 9.83 9.10
CA LYS A 187 9.72 10.42 9.14
C LYS A 187 10.82 9.35 9.18
N SER A 188 10.59 8.24 9.89
CA SER A 188 11.50 7.09 9.95
C SER A 188 11.65 6.32 8.63
N SER A 189 10.82 6.61 7.62
CA SER A 189 10.97 6.04 6.27
C SER A 189 12.01 6.79 5.44
N ASN A 190 12.42 7.98 5.85
CA ASN A 190 13.52 8.69 5.23
C ASN A 190 14.82 7.97 5.61
N ARG A 191 15.58 7.59 4.60
CA ARG A 191 16.80 6.82 4.77
C ARG A 191 17.72 6.97 3.58
N THR A 192 19.00 6.69 3.79
CA THR A 192 19.99 6.53 2.73
C THR A 192 20.33 5.06 2.61
N ILE A 193 20.42 4.57 1.38
CA ILE A 193 20.76 3.19 1.05
C ILE A 193 22.09 3.19 0.30
N SER A 194 23.03 2.32 0.69
CA SER A 194 24.26 2.09 -0.09
C SER A 194 23.92 1.24 -1.33
N LEU A 195 24.44 1.66 -2.47
CA LEU A 195 24.40 0.92 -3.72
C LEU A 195 25.74 0.19 -3.92
N ASP A 196 25.71 -0.94 -4.59
CA ASP A 196 26.97 -1.51 -5.08
C ASP A 196 27.52 -0.63 -6.24
N PRO A 197 28.86 -0.55 -6.42
CA PRO A 197 29.47 0.33 -7.43
C PRO A 197 28.93 0.09 -8.83
N ILE A 198 28.73 -1.17 -9.23
CA ILE A 198 28.24 -1.52 -10.57
C ILE A 198 26.83 -0.98 -10.79
N THR A 199 25.93 -1.16 -9.81
CA THR A 199 24.58 -0.60 -9.87
C THR A 199 24.60 0.92 -9.94
N SER A 200 25.46 1.57 -9.14
CA SER A 200 25.61 3.03 -9.13
C SER A 200 26.06 3.57 -10.50
N GLU A 201 27.11 3.00 -11.07
CA GLU A 201 27.64 3.39 -12.40
C GLU A 201 26.61 3.17 -13.52
N GLN A 202 25.82 2.11 -13.45
CA GLN A 202 24.73 1.86 -14.41
C GLN A 202 23.67 2.97 -14.34
N PHE A 203 23.23 3.33 -13.13
CA PHE A 203 22.26 4.40 -12.97
C PHE A 203 22.83 5.77 -13.32
N GLU A 204 24.10 6.05 -13.04
CA GLU A 204 24.76 7.30 -13.45
C GLU A 204 24.67 7.52 -14.97
N LYS A 205 24.96 6.48 -15.75
CA LYS A 205 24.84 6.54 -17.22
C LYS A 205 23.39 6.74 -17.66
N LEU A 206 22.45 6.04 -17.05
CA LEU A 206 21.02 6.06 -17.40
C LEU A 206 20.34 7.40 -17.09
N VAL A 207 20.77 8.11 -16.05
CA VAL A 207 20.13 9.35 -15.61
C VAL A 207 20.86 10.61 -16.06
N LYS A 208 22.04 10.51 -16.66
CA LYS A 208 22.94 11.63 -17.02
C LYS A 208 22.25 12.77 -17.77
N ASN A 209 21.33 12.45 -18.66
CA ASN A 209 20.65 13.43 -19.53
C ASN A 209 19.18 13.68 -19.09
N LEU A 210 18.80 13.24 -17.91
CA LEU A 210 17.43 13.44 -17.41
C LEU A 210 17.33 14.73 -16.59
N ASP A 211 16.10 15.26 -16.51
CA ASP A 211 15.79 16.39 -15.62
C ASP A 211 16.05 15.97 -14.16
N PRO A 212 16.97 16.67 -13.46
CA PRO A 212 17.40 16.27 -12.12
C PRO A 212 16.30 16.28 -11.07
N GLU A 213 15.22 17.02 -11.32
CA GLU A 213 14.08 17.19 -10.41
C GLU A 213 12.90 16.29 -10.72
N LYS A 214 12.90 15.61 -11.88
CA LYS A 214 11.78 14.75 -12.30
C LYS A 214 12.01 13.28 -11.97
N PRO A 215 10.93 12.52 -11.66
CA PRO A 215 11.04 11.09 -11.41
C PRO A 215 11.55 10.35 -12.62
N ILE A 216 12.56 9.47 -12.46
CA ILE A 216 13.25 8.81 -13.57
C ILE A 216 12.38 7.78 -14.32
N PHE A 217 11.36 7.18 -13.67
CA PHE A 217 10.53 6.13 -14.27
C PHE A 217 9.17 6.60 -14.81
N VAL A 218 8.72 7.82 -14.47
CA VAL A 218 7.37 8.32 -14.79
C VAL A 218 7.39 9.67 -15.54
N GLN A 219 8.47 10.01 -16.23
CA GLN A 219 8.67 11.32 -16.85
C GLN A 219 7.51 11.75 -17.75
N ASN A 220 7.11 10.90 -18.71
CA ASN A 220 6.10 11.23 -19.72
C ASN A 220 4.94 10.23 -19.75
N LYS A 221 4.90 9.28 -18.82
CA LYS A 221 3.89 8.21 -18.80
C LYS A 221 3.53 7.78 -17.38
N ARG A 222 2.29 7.39 -17.20
CA ARG A 222 1.84 6.77 -15.97
C ARG A 222 2.27 5.30 -15.92
N VAL A 223 2.90 4.90 -14.82
CA VAL A 223 3.24 3.49 -14.56
C VAL A 223 2.18 2.91 -13.64
N TYR A 224 1.43 1.93 -14.12
CA TYR A 224 0.39 1.25 -13.35
C TYR A 224 0.96 0.03 -12.62
N THR A 225 0.53 -0.16 -11.39
CA THR A 225 0.90 -1.35 -10.59
C THR A 225 0.57 -2.65 -11.31
N SER A 226 -0.57 -2.70 -12.04
CA SER A 226 -0.96 -3.86 -12.85
C SER A 226 0.05 -4.19 -13.94
N THR A 227 0.58 -3.17 -14.63
CA THR A 227 1.58 -3.35 -15.68
C THR A 227 2.86 -3.97 -15.11
N VAL A 228 3.36 -3.44 -13.98
CA VAL A 228 4.57 -3.98 -13.33
C VAL A 228 4.31 -5.40 -12.79
N ASN A 229 3.13 -5.66 -12.22
CA ASN A 229 2.78 -7.01 -11.77
C ASN A 229 2.68 -8.02 -12.92
N ASN A 230 2.19 -7.62 -14.08
CA ASN A 230 2.16 -8.48 -15.27
C ASN A 230 3.57 -8.81 -15.78
N HIS A 231 4.51 -7.84 -15.72
CA HIS A 231 5.93 -8.08 -16.01
C HIS A 231 6.54 -9.06 -15.00
N LEU A 232 6.31 -8.85 -13.70
CA LEU A 232 6.78 -9.75 -12.64
C LEU A 232 6.21 -11.17 -12.82
N ASP A 233 4.91 -11.32 -13.11
CA ASP A 233 4.29 -12.64 -13.35
C ASP A 233 5.00 -13.37 -14.48
N LYS A 234 5.26 -12.68 -15.61
CA LYS A 234 5.98 -13.25 -16.75
C LYS A 234 7.38 -13.70 -16.38
N TYR A 235 8.15 -12.85 -15.69
CA TYR A 235 9.54 -13.16 -15.33
C TYR A 235 9.65 -14.21 -14.23
N CYS A 236 8.75 -14.20 -13.23
CA CYS A 236 8.72 -15.25 -12.22
C CYS A 236 8.43 -16.63 -12.84
N LYS A 237 7.47 -16.71 -13.77
CA LYS A 237 7.19 -17.94 -14.52
C LYS A 237 8.39 -18.41 -15.35
N LYS A 238 9.04 -17.49 -16.05
CA LYS A 238 10.23 -17.78 -16.85
C LYS A 238 11.42 -18.24 -15.98
N ALA A 239 11.56 -17.68 -14.79
CA ALA A 239 12.59 -18.05 -13.82
C ALA A 239 12.26 -19.34 -13.04
N GLY A 240 11.06 -19.91 -13.18
CA GLY A 240 10.61 -21.09 -12.43
C GLY A 240 10.45 -20.83 -10.94
N ILE A 241 10.03 -19.61 -10.55
CA ILE A 241 9.85 -19.20 -9.16
C ILE A 241 8.39 -18.82 -8.87
N GLU A 242 8.03 -18.79 -7.59
CA GLU A 242 6.69 -18.34 -7.19
C GLU A 242 6.44 -16.88 -7.58
N VAL A 243 5.22 -16.60 -8.06
CA VAL A 243 4.82 -15.26 -8.50
C VAL A 243 4.67 -14.32 -7.31
N ILE A 244 5.41 -13.24 -7.34
CA ILE A 244 5.32 -12.14 -6.38
C ILE A 244 4.60 -10.93 -6.97
N SER A 245 4.18 -10.03 -6.09
CA SER A 245 3.73 -8.69 -6.50
C SER A 245 4.83 -7.65 -6.30
N VAL A 246 4.69 -6.49 -6.92
CA VAL A 246 5.58 -5.35 -6.75
C VAL A 246 5.77 -4.91 -5.28
N HIS A 247 4.86 -5.27 -4.39
CA HIS A 247 4.99 -5.05 -2.94
C HIS A 247 5.69 -6.20 -2.21
N GLY A 248 5.97 -7.30 -2.89
CA GLY A 248 6.69 -8.47 -2.37
C GLY A 248 8.13 -8.58 -2.86
N THR A 249 8.62 -7.62 -3.66
CA THR A 249 10.00 -7.60 -4.18
C THR A 249 11.04 -7.20 -3.13
N VAL A 250 10.62 -6.86 -1.92
CA VAL A 250 11.51 -6.35 -0.87
C VAL A 250 12.23 -7.51 -0.16
N PRO A 251 13.52 -7.77 -0.43
CA PRO A 251 14.32 -8.62 0.43
C PRO A 251 14.72 -7.83 1.67
N CYS A 252 14.01 -8.03 2.76
CA CYS A 252 14.19 -7.22 3.96
C CYS A 252 15.52 -7.43 4.69
N GLN A 253 16.43 -8.33 4.28
CA GLN A 253 17.60 -8.67 5.10
C GLN A 253 18.90 -9.07 4.38
N VAL A 254 19.01 -9.02 3.06
CA VAL A 254 20.19 -9.62 2.40
C VAL A 254 21.39 -8.68 2.26
N TYR A 255 21.21 -7.38 2.42
CA TYR A 255 22.31 -6.41 2.23
C TYR A 255 22.99 -5.92 3.50
N THR A 256 22.55 -6.33 4.69
CA THR A 256 23.21 -6.02 5.97
C THR A 256 24.31 -7.03 6.36
N LEU A 257 24.48 -8.11 5.62
CA LEU A 257 25.46 -9.16 5.96
C LEU A 257 26.82 -9.03 5.27
N ASN A 258 26.99 -8.09 4.33
CA ASN A 258 28.28 -7.94 3.63
C ASN A 258 29.14 -6.74 4.09
N ASN A 259 28.78 -6.06 5.17
CA ASN A 259 29.59 -4.99 5.76
C ASN A 259 30.13 -5.32 7.16
N LYS A 260 30.34 -6.62 7.45
CA LYS A 260 31.16 -7.07 8.58
C LYS A 260 32.18 -8.06 8.03
N ASN A 261 33.23 -7.53 7.45
CA ASN A 261 34.61 -8.04 7.46
C ASN A 261 35.51 -6.90 7.03
#